data_7d2991b501d9186cfa47f6aaa4f30f28
#
_entry.id   7d2991b501d9186cfa47f6aaa4f30f28
#
_cell.length_a   1.000
_cell.length_b   1.000
_cell.length_c   1.000
_cell.angle_alpha   90.00
_cell.angle_beta   90.00
_cell.angle_gamma   90.00
#
_symmetry.space_group_name_H-M   'P 1'
#
loop_
_entity.id
_entity.type
_entity.pdbx_description
1 polymer ?
#
loop_
_entity_poly.entity_id
_entity_poly.type
_entity_poly.pdbx_seq_one_letter_code
_entity_poly.pdbx_strand_id
1 'polypeptide(L)'
;TNMLYARTTDDQEDVANTITKYGLIALPIVDHENCMVGIVTVDDAMQVLQEETTEDISIMAGVNPNEDSYFGTSIFEHVKSRIPWLLFLMLSATVTQMIMNSYENALALMPQLAGFVPMLTGTGGNCGSQSSTLVIRGLAVGEIEFSDLFKVIWKEIRIASVSYTHLRAHE
;
A
#
# COMPACT_ATOMS: atom_id res chain seq x y z
N THR A 1 11.49 17.28 33.92
CA THR A 1 10.73 16.09 33.51
C THR A 1 10.08 16.43 32.17
N ASN A 2 10.55 15.82 31.08
CA ASN A 2 9.87 16.00 29.79
C ASN A 2 8.57 15.18 29.87
N MET A 3 7.45 15.88 30.01
CA MET A 3 6.14 15.25 29.90
C MET A 3 5.84 15.01 28.41
N LEU A 4 5.47 13.79 28.08
CA LEU A 4 5.00 13.48 26.72
C LEU A 4 3.56 13.98 26.59
N TYR A 5 3.28 14.66 25.49
CA TYR A 5 1.96 15.15 25.13
C TYR A 5 1.84 15.16 23.60
N ALA A 6 0.64 15.16 23.07
CA ALA A 6 0.35 15.41 21.67
C ALA A 6 -0.51 16.66 21.51
N ARG A 7 -0.54 17.21 20.31
CA ARG A 7 -1.33 18.39 19.96
C ARG A 7 -2.61 17.97 19.25
N THR A 8 -3.62 18.82 19.33
CA THR A 8 -4.87 18.62 18.57
C THR A 8 -4.70 18.58 17.06
N THR A 9 -3.55 18.98 16.53
CA THR A 9 -3.19 18.98 15.12
C THR A 9 -2.34 17.79 14.70
N ASP A 10 -1.87 16.99 15.67
CA ASP A 10 -1.03 15.83 15.38
C ASP A 10 -1.88 14.72 14.78
N ASP A 11 -1.28 13.92 13.93
CA ASP A 11 -1.92 12.79 13.29
C ASP A 11 -2.32 11.72 14.33
N GLN A 12 -3.50 11.13 14.17
CA GLN A 12 -4.01 10.13 15.09
C GLN A 12 -3.13 8.88 15.14
N GLU A 13 -2.55 8.48 14.01
CA GLU A 13 -1.63 7.36 13.93
C GLU A 13 -0.35 7.61 14.72
N ASP A 14 0.25 8.80 14.58
CA ASP A 14 1.45 9.20 15.33
C ASP A 14 1.19 9.24 16.85
N VAL A 15 0.00 9.70 17.25
CA VAL A 15 -0.44 9.71 18.65
C VAL A 15 -0.57 8.29 19.19
N ALA A 16 -1.23 7.39 18.44
CA ALA A 16 -1.43 6.00 18.82
C ALA A 16 -0.08 5.25 18.89
N ASN A 17 0.80 5.47 17.91
CA ASN A 17 2.15 4.93 17.89
C ASN A 17 2.99 5.41 19.09
N THR A 18 2.83 6.68 19.49
CA THR A 18 3.51 7.23 20.68
C THR A 18 3.04 6.52 21.95
N ILE A 19 1.74 6.32 22.13
CA ILE A 19 1.17 5.60 23.28
C ILE A 19 1.74 4.18 23.36
N THR A 20 1.74 3.47 22.21
CA THR A 20 2.25 2.09 22.13
C THR A 20 3.76 2.02 22.37
N LYS A 21 4.53 2.90 21.75
CA LYS A 21 6.00 2.94 21.85
C LYS A 21 6.50 3.17 23.26
N TYR A 22 5.81 4.02 24.01
CA TYR A 22 6.20 4.36 25.39
C TYR A 22 5.41 3.60 26.47
N GLY A 23 4.48 2.70 26.07
CA GLY A 23 3.67 1.91 26.98
C GLY A 23 2.80 2.78 27.89
N LEU A 24 2.24 3.87 27.36
CA LEU A 24 1.45 4.82 28.12
C LEU A 24 0.02 4.30 28.27
N ILE A 25 -0.58 4.53 29.43
CA ILE A 25 -2.03 4.23 29.67
C ILE A 25 -2.89 5.32 29.02
N ALA A 26 -2.40 6.57 29.02
CA ALA A 26 -3.05 7.72 28.41
C ALA A 26 -2.00 8.79 28.05
N LEU A 27 -2.29 9.56 26.99
CA LEU A 27 -1.47 10.69 26.54
C LEU A 27 -2.30 11.96 26.61
N PRO A 28 -1.81 13.03 27.30
CA PRO A 28 -2.50 14.31 27.33
C PRO A 28 -2.42 15.00 25.95
N ILE A 29 -3.53 15.62 25.56
CA ILE A 29 -3.66 16.40 24.34
C ILE A 29 -3.73 17.87 24.71
N VAL A 30 -2.92 18.68 24.02
CA VAL A 30 -2.88 20.13 24.25
C VAL A 30 -3.28 20.90 23.00
N ASP A 31 -3.80 22.09 23.17
CA ASP A 31 -4.08 23.05 22.10
C ASP A 31 -2.83 23.88 21.73
N HIS A 32 -3.01 24.88 20.85
CA HIS A 32 -1.95 25.79 20.42
C HIS A 32 -1.46 26.72 21.55
N GLU A 33 -2.22 26.88 22.62
CA GLU A 33 -1.85 27.67 23.82
C GLU A 33 -1.15 26.81 24.88
N ASN A 34 -0.89 25.51 24.58
CA ASN A 34 -0.39 24.48 25.48
C ASN A 34 -1.31 24.24 26.69
N CYS A 35 -2.61 24.52 26.54
CA CYS A 35 -3.62 24.16 27.52
C CYS A 35 -4.11 22.74 27.25
N MET A 36 -4.20 21.93 28.31
CA MET A 36 -4.71 20.56 28.19
C MET A 36 -6.20 20.58 27.84
N VAL A 37 -6.58 19.96 26.73
CA VAL A 37 -7.96 19.86 26.24
C VAL A 37 -8.58 18.49 26.45
N GLY A 38 -7.76 17.44 26.64
CA GLY A 38 -8.24 16.09 26.86
C GLY A 38 -7.12 15.08 27.03
N ILE A 39 -7.48 13.83 26.99
CA ILE A 39 -6.56 12.68 26.97
C ILE A 39 -6.99 11.70 25.90
N VAL A 40 -6.04 10.99 25.32
CA VAL A 40 -6.26 9.80 24.50
C VAL A 40 -5.81 8.61 25.33
N THR A 41 -6.66 7.60 25.47
CA THR A 41 -6.36 6.40 26.24
C THR A 41 -5.74 5.31 25.35
N VAL A 42 -5.12 4.31 25.98
CA VAL A 42 -4.56 3.17 25.25
C VAL A 42 -5.64 2.40 24.46
N ASP A 43 -6.87 2.34 24.97
CA ASP A 43 -7.96 1.65 24.28
C ASP A 43 -8.36 2.38 22.99
N ASP A 44 -8.41 3.72 23.02
CA ASP A 44 -8.65 4.56 21.83
C ASP A 44 -7.49 4.41 20.82
N ALA A 45 -6.24 4.42 21.32
CA ALA A 45 -5.05 4.21 20.47
C ALA A 45 -5.07 2.83 19.80
N MET A 46 -5.50 1.78 20.48
CA MET A 46 -5.61 0.43 19.87
C MET A 46 -6.68 0.40 18.78
N GLN A 47 -7.80 1.10 18.95
CA GLN A 47 -8.83 1.20 17.94
C GLN A 47 -8.27 1.91 16.68
N VAL A 48 -7.61 3.05 16.86
CA VAL A 48 -6.97 3.79 15.75
C VAL A 48 -5.98 2.88 15.00
N LEU A 49 -5.09 2.18 15.69
CA LEU A 49 -4.14 1.28 15.04
C LEU A 49 -4.80 0.13 14.27
N GLN A 50 -5.96 -0.35 14.71
CA GLN A 50 -6.74 -1.36 13.99
C GLN A 50 -7.38 -0.77 12.73
N GLU A 51 -7.90 0.45 12.80
CA GLU A 51 -8.49 1.18 11.67
C GLU A 51 -7.41 1.45 10.60
N GLU A 52 -6.26 1.99 10.99
CA GLU A 52 -5.11 2.24 10.10
C GLU A 52 -4.59 0.93 9.45
N THR A 53 -4.46 -0.15 10.22
CA THR A 53 -4.07 -1.46 9.67
C THR A 53 -5.06 -1.95 8.62
N THR A 54 -6.35 -1.73 8.83
CA THR A 54 -7.41 -2.11 7.89
C THR A 54 -7.37 -1.24 6.63
N GLU A 55 -7.08 0.06 6.79
CA GLU A 55 -6.86 0.98 5.68
C GLU A 55 -5.66 0.55 4.83
N ASP A 56 -4.53 0.27 5.44
CA ASP A 56 -3.31 -0.20 4.78
C ASP A 56 -3.54 -1.47 3.96
N ILE A 57 -4.24 -2.45 4.53
CA ILE A 57 -4.61 -3.69 3.81
C ILE A 57 -5.49 -3.37 2.58
N SER A 58 -6.42 -2.43 2.71
CA SER A 58 -7.28 -2.02 1.62
C SER A 58 -6.51 -1.32 0.51
N ILE A 59 -5.58 -0.43 0.86
CA ILE A 59 -4.68 0.26 -0.07
C ILE A 59 -3.78 -0.74 -0.80
N MET A 60 -3.20 -1.72 -0.10
CA MET A 60 -2.40 -2.80 -0.72
C MET A 60 -3.21 -3.59 -1.75
N ALA A 61 -4.50 -3.78 -1.52
CA ALA A 61 -5.39 -4.47 -2.45
C ALA A 61 -5.95 -3.56 -3.57
N GLY A 62 -5.63 -2.26 -3.57
CA GLY A 62 -6.18 -1.28 -4.50
C GLY A 62 -7.68 -1.03 -4.33
N VAL A 63 -8.18 -1.19 -3.12
CA VAL A 63 -9.58 -0.95 -2.75
C VAL A 63 -9.63 0.31 -1.90
N ASN A 64 -10.57 1.21 -2.19
CA ASN A 64 -10.78 2.35 -1.30
C ASN A 64 -11.24 1.86 0.07
N PRO A 65 -10.60 2.32 1.16
CA PRO A 65 -10.96 1.91 2.51
C PRO A 65 -12.42 2.21 2.82
N ASN A 66 -13.05 1.34 3.60
CA ASN A 66 -14.39 1.52 4.14
C ASN A 66 -14.40 1.02 5.59
N GLU A 67 -14.88 1.84 6.49
CA GLU A 67 -14.97 1.53 7.92
C GLU A 67 -16.13 0.60 8.27
N ASP A 68 -17.10 0.43 7.35
CA ASP A 68 -18.28 -0.40 7.56
C ASP A 68 -17.92 -1.90 7.55
N SER A 69 -18.68 -2.68 8.32
CA SER A 69 -18.55 -4.13 8.31
C SER A 69 -18.87 -4.71 6.91
N TYR A 70 -18.19 -5.78 6.53
CA TYR A 70 -18.35 -6.43 5.22
C TYR A 70 -19.81 -6.76 4.88
N PHE A 71 -20.58 -7.25 5.83
CA PHE A 71 -21.99 -7.58 5.63
C PHE A 71 -22.94 -6.37 5.77
N GLY A 72 -22.47 -5.28 6.38
CA GLY A 72 -23.23 -4.03 6.51
C GLY A 72 -23.15 -3.17 5.26
N THR A 73 -22.06 -3.28 4.51
CA THR A 73 -21.80 -2.51 3.30
C THR A 73 -22.63 -3.04 2.13
N SER A 74 -23.29 -2.16 1.39
CA SER A 74 -24.07 -2.56 0.22
C SER A 74 -23.18 -3.04 -0.93
N ILE A 75 -23.71 -3.93 -1.79
CA ILE A 75 -22.98 -4.42 -2.99
C ILE A 75 -22.53 -3.24 -3.87
N PHE A 76 -23.34 -2.20 -3.97
CA PHE A 76 -23.03 -1.04 -4.79
C PHE A 76 -21.84 -0.24 -4.25
N GLU A 77 -21.72 -0.09 -2.94
CA GLU A 77 -20.58 0.53 -2.28
C GLU A 77 -19.30 -0.27 -2.47
N HIS A 78 -19.36 -1.59 -2.32
CA HIS A 78 -18.24 -2.48 -2.63
C HIS A 78 -17.76 -2.36 -4.08
N VAL A 79 -18.67 -2.24 -5.03
CA VAL A 79 -18.33 -2.02 -6.44
C VAL A 79 -17.68 -0.65 -6.62
N LYS A 80 -18.26 0.39 -6.03
CA LYS A 80 -17.75 1.77 -6.12
C LYS A 80 -16.33 1.90 -5.56
N SER A 81 -16.01 1.22 -4.47
CA SER A 81 -14.66 1.26 -3.87
C SER A 81 -13.58 0.59 -4.72
N ARG A 82 -13.95 -0.34 -5.62
CA ARG A 82 -13.02 -1.09 -6.48
C ARG A 82 -12.89 -0.53 -7.90
N ILE A 83 -13.92 0.13 -8.40
CA ILE A 83 -13.96 0.64 -9.79
C ILE A 83 -12.75 1.51 -10.14
N PRO A 84 -12.33 2.50 -9.34
CA PRO A 84 -11.23 3.38 -9.74
C PRO A 84 -9.95 2.62 -10.06
N TRP A 85 -9.60 1.65 -9.22
CA TRP A 85 -8.43 0.80 -9.42
C TRP A 85 -8.57 -0.11 -10.64
N LEU A 86 -9.73 -0.73 -10.81
CA LEU A 86 -10.02 -1.60 -11.97
C LEU A 86 -9.96 -0.82 -13.28
N LEU A 87 -10.45 0.42 -13.34
CA LEU A 87 -10.35 1.29 -14.51
C LEU A 87 -8.88 1.63 -14.83
N PHE A 88 -8.07 1.91 -13.82
CA PHE A 88 -6.64 2.11 -14.01
C PHE A 88 -5.95 0.89 -14.58
N LEU A 89 -6.26 -0.31 -14.06
CA LEU A 89 -5.73 -1.58 -14.58
C LEU A 89 -6.21 -1.85 -16.01
N MET A 90 -7.48 -1.55 -16.34
CA MET A 90 -8.02 -1.69 -17.69
C MET A 90 -7.30 -0.75 -18.69
N LEU A 91 -7.01 0.49 -18.29
CA LEU A 91 -6.25 1.41 -19.11
C LEU A 91 -4.82 0.87 -19.38
N SER A 92 -4.16 0.37 -18.34
CA SER A 92 -2.83 -0.26 -18.46
C SER A 92 -2.87 -1.48 -19.40
N ALA A 93 -3.89 -2.33 -19.28
CA ALA A 93 -4.09 -3.49 -20.15
C ALA A 93 -4.30 -3.08 -21.61
N THR A 94 -5.03 -1.98 -21.85
CA THR A 94 -5.25 -1.42 -23.20
C THR A 94 -3.93 -0.97 -23.83
N VAL A 95 -3.06 -0.29 -23.06
CA VAL A 95 -1.72 0.10 -23.55
C VAL A 95 -0.89 -1.14 -23.90
N THR A 96 -0.91 -2.16 -23.06
CA THR A 96 -0.23 -3.44 -23.34
C THR A 96 -0.76 -4.07 -24.62
N GLN A 97 -2.07 -4.10 -24.84
CA GLN A 97 -2.68 -4.62 -26.06
C GLN A 97 -2.25 -3.83 -27.30
N MET A 98 -2.17 -2.50 -27.23
CA MET A 98 -1.69 -1.68 -28.36
C MET A 98 -0.23 -2.01 -28.73
N ILE A 99 0.63 -2.21 -27.73
CA ILE A 99 2.02 -2.64 -27.96
C ILE A 99 2.04 -4.02 -28.61
N MET A 100 1.27 -4.98 -28.10
CA MET A 100 1.20 -6.33 -28.66
C MET A 100 0.76 -6.32 -30.12
N ASN A 101 -0.24 -5.54 -30.48
CA ASN A 101 -0.71 -5.39 -31.87
C ASN A 101 0.38 -4.85 -32.79
N SER A 102 1.27 -3.97 -32.30
CA SER A 102 2.40 -3.44 -33.08
C SER A 102 3.40 -4.54 -33.46
N TYR A 103 3.45 -5.63 -32.73
CA TYR A 103 4.33 -6.79 -32.97
C TYR A 103 3.60 -8.01 -33.54
N GLU A 104 2.37 -7.85 -34.03
CA GLU A 104 1.53 -8.96 -34.55
C GLU A 104 2.26 -9.78 -35.62
N ASN A 105 2.93 -9.14 -36.56
CA ASN A 105 3.67 -9.84 -37.62
C ASN A 105 4.82 -10.71 -37.05
N ALA A 106 5.52 -10.24 -36.03
CA ALA A 106 6.61 -10.98 -35.41
C ALA A 106 6.06 -12.19 -34.62
N LEU A 107 4.95 -12.00 -33.92
CA LEU A 107 4.27 -13.06 -33.17
C LEU A 107 3.66 -14.11 -34.11
N ALA A 108 3.16 -13.70 -35.28
CA ALA A 108 2.66 -14.65 -36.32
C ALA A 108 3.76 -15.52 -36.91
N LEU A 109 4.99 -14.99 -37.05
CA LEU A 109 6.16 -15.75 -37.51
C LEU A 109 6.66 -16.76 -36.48
N MET A 110 6.50 -16.46 -35.19
CA MET A 110 6.92 -17.30 -34.08
C MET A 110 5.80 -17.44 -33.03
N PRO A 111 4.78 -18.29 -33.29
CA PRO A 111 3.63 -18.43 -32.36
C PRO A 111 4.01 -18.83 -30.94
N GLN A 112 5.16 -19.50 -30.77
CA GLN A 112 5.66 -19.88 -29.45
C GLN A 112 5.94 -18.65 -28.56
N LEU A 113 6.31 -17.48 -29.12
CA LEU A 113 6.52 -16.24 -28.36
C LEU A 113 5.24 -15.77 -27.68
N ALA A 114 4.08 -15.98 -28.28
CA ALA A 114 2.80 -15.61 -27.68
C ALA A 114 2.53 -16.38 -26.36
N GLY A 115 3.05 -17.60 -26.24
CA GLY A 115 2.93 -18.40 -25.01
C GLY A 115 3.71 -17.82 -23.80
N PHE A 116 4.79 -17.08 -24.06
CA PHE A 116 5.58 -16.44 -22.98
C PHE A 116 4.97 -15.16 -22.45
N VAL A 117 4.06 -14.52 -23.17
CA VAL A 117 3.46 -13.24 -22.75
C VAL A 117 2.71 -13.37 -21.42
N PRO A 118 1.80 -14.37 -21.21
CA PRO A 118 1.14 -14.55 -19.91
C PRO A 118 2.12 -14.86 -18.77
N MET A 119 3.19 -15.61 -19.04
CA MET A 119 4.22 -15.91 -18.06
C MET A 119 4.95 -14.65 -17.60
N LEU A 120 5.40 -13.82 -18.54
CA LEU A 120 6.11 -12.57 -18.25
C LEU A 120 5.21 -11.54 -17.53
N THR A 121 3.97 -11.39 -17.98
CA THR A 121 3.01 -10.47 -17.35
C THR A 121 2.61 -10.95 -15.96
N GLY A 122 2.40 -12.27 -15.78
CA GLY A 122 2.11 -12.87 -14.48
C GLY A 122 3.26 -12.70 -13.49
N THR A 123 4.49 -12.96 -13.92
CA THR A 123 5.69 -12.75 -13.09
C THR A 123 5.87 -11.29 -12.72
N GLY A 124 5.68 -10.36 -13.67
CA GLY A 124 5.74 -8.92 -13.41
C GLY A 124 4.67 -8.47 -12.42
N GLY A 125 3.44 -8.98 -12.53
CA GLY A 125 2.35 -8.70 -11.60
C GLY A 125 2.64 -9.19 -10.19
N ASN A 126 3.16 -10.40 -10.04
CA ASN A 126 3.53 -10.97 -8.75
C ASN A 126 4.67 -10.18 -8.08
N CYS A 127 5.72 -9.83 -8.82
CA CYS A 127 6.80 -8.99 -8.31
C CYS A 127 6.28 -7.60 -7.90
N GLY A 128 5.41 -6.99 -8.72
CA GLY A 128 4.81 -5.70 -8.41
C GLY A 128 3.97 -5.74 -7.13
N SER A 129 3.15 -6.77 -6.93
CA SER A 129 2.35 -6.97 -5.72
C SER A 129 3.24 -7.12 -4.47
N GLN A 130 4.31 -7.91 -4.56
CA GLN A 130 5.24 -8.10 -3.44
C GLN A 130 5.97 -6.80 -3.08
N SER A 131 6.44 -6.06 -4.08
CA SER A 131 7.09 -4.75 -3.86
C SER A 131 6.12 -3.74 -3.25
N SER A 132 4.89 -3.65 -3.77
CA SER A 132 3.84 -2.77 -3.24
C SER A 132 3.56 -3.05 -1.76
N THR A 133 3.38 -4.33 -1.40
CA THR A 133 3.13 -4.73 -0.01
C THR A 133 4.27 -4.31 0.92
N LEU A 134 5.53 -4.52 0.51
CA LEU A 134 6.69 -4.15 1.34
C LEU A 134 6.87 -2.63 1.47
N VAL A 135 6.59 -1.88 0.41
CA VAL A 135 6.70 -0.41 0.42
C VAL A 135 5.59 0.21 1.27
N ILE A 136 4.33 -0.24 1.11
CA ILE A 136 3.21 0.26 1.93
C ILE A 136 3.46 -0.05 3.40
N ARG A 137 3.86 -1.29 3.74
CA ARG A 137 4.24 -1.62 5.11
C ARG A 137 5.39 -0.74 5.63
N GLY A 138 6.41 -0.48 4.80
CA GLY A 138 7.53 0.38 5.19
C GLY A 138 7.12 1.83 5.46
N LEU A 139 6.13 2.35 4.72
CA LEU A 139 5.52 3.65 4.97
C LEU A 139 4.72 3.64 6.28
N ALA A 140 3.86 2.63 6.46
CA ALA A 140 3.01 2.49 7.65
C ALA A 140 3.82 2.39 8.96
N VAL A 141 4.95 1.69 8.97
CA VAL A 141 5.81 1.59 10.17
C VAL A 141 6.87 2.69 10.29
N GLY A 142 6.85 3.69 9.40
CA GLY A 142 7.79 4.80 9.42
C GLY A 142 9.25 4.44 9.07
N GLU A 143 9.49 3.26 8.43
CA GLU A 143 10.81 2.86 7.92
C GLU A 143 11.17 3.54 6.60
N ILE A 144 10.15 3.97 5.85
CA ILE A 144 10.27 4.63 4.55
C ILE A 144 9.51 5.96 4.62
N GLU A 145 10.13 7.02 4.14
CA GLU A 145 9.47 8.32 3.95
C GLU A 145 9.28 8.61 2.46
N PHE A 146 8.36 9.52 2.11
CA PHE A 146 8.18 9.96 0.73
C PHE A 146 9.45 10.58 0.11
N SER A 147 10.34 11.11 0.95
CA SER A 147 11.67 11.60 0.55
C SER A 147 12.59 10.50 0.03
N ASP A 148 12.34 9.23 0.40
CA ASP A 148 13.15 8.07 0.01
C ASP A 148 12.72 7.41 -1.32
N LEU A 149 11.74 7.99 -2.01
CA LEU A 149 11.15 7.42 -3.23
C LEU A 149 12.19 6.92 -4.24
N PHE A 150 13.21 7.73 -4.54
CA PHE A 150 14.26 7.32 -5.50
C PHE A 150 15.12 6.17 -4.98
N LYS A 151 15.38 6.11 -3.68
CA LYS A 151 16.13 4.99 -3.06
C LYS A 151 15.32 3.70 -3.13
N VAL A 152 14.01 3.80 -2.86
CA VAL A 152 13.07 2.67 -2.95
C VAL A 152 13.01 2.14 -4.38
N ILE A 153 12.76 3.01 -5.38
CA ILE A 153 12.70 2.62 -6.79
C ILE A 153 14.02 1.93 -7.22
N TRP A 154 15.17 2.51 -6.87
CA TRP A 154 16.46 1.91 -7.20
C TRP A 154 16.68 0.56 -6.55
N LYS A 155 16.26 0.40 -5.31
CA LYS A 155 16.31 -0.88 -4.58
C LYS A 155 15.41 -1.93 -5.24
N GLU A 156 14.17 -1.58 -5.56
CA GLU A 156 13.20 -2.47 -6.19
C GLU A 156 13.64 -2.93 -7.60
N ILE A 157 14.20 -2.03 -8.42
CA ILE A 157 14.76 -2.40 -9.72
C ILE A 157 15.87 -3.45 -9.57
N ARG A 158 16.74 -3.31 -8.57
CA ARG A 158 17.82 -4.28 -8.32
C ARG A 158 17.26 -5.62 -7.83
N ILE A 159 16.27 -5.60 -6.93
CA ILE A 159 15.61 -6.81 -6.43
C ILE A 159 14.92 -7.53 -7.59
N ALA A 160 14.16 -6.82 -8.41
CA ALA A 160 13.47 -7.39 -9.57
C ALA A 160 14.47 -8.02 -10.56
N SER A 161 15.58 -7.33 -10.82
CA SER A 161 16.64 -7.85 -11.73
C SER A 161 17.26 -9.15 -11.21
N VAL A 162 17.58 -9.23 -9.91
CA VAL A 162 18.15 -10.44 -9.29
C VAL A 162 17.13 -11.57 -9.28
N SER A 163 15.88 -11.29 -8.87
CA SER A 163 14.81 -12.28 -8.80
C SER A 163 14.52 -12.88 -10.19
N TYR A 164 14.44 -12.03 -11.22
CA TYR A 164 14.22 -12.48 -12.60
C TYR A 164 15.36 -13.36 -13.11
N THR A 165 16.61 -13.01 -12.78
CA THR A 165 17.79 -13.79 -13.20
C THR A 165 17.80 -15.16 -12.51
N HIS A 166 17.45 -15.24 -11.23
CA HIS A 166 17.37 -16.50 -10.48
C HIS A 166 16.25 -17.42 -10.99
N LEU A 167 15.06 -16.87 -11.24
CA LEU A 167 13.94 -17.66 -11.78
C LEU A 167 14.29 -18.27 -13.14
N ARG A 168 14.97 -17.50 -14.03
CA ARG A 168 15.38 -17.97 -15.35
C ARG A 168 16.48 -19.03 -15.31
N ALA A 169 17.30 -19.08 -14.26
CA ALA A 169 18.39 -20.05 -14.15
C ALA A 169 17.90 -21.45 -13.72
N HIS A 170 16.64 -21.60 -13.30
CA HIS A 170 16.02 -22.84 -12.85
C HIS A 170 14.99 -23.41 -13.84
N GLU A 171 14.75 -22.75 -14.99
CA GLU A 171 13.97 -23.24 -16.14
C GLU A 171 14.92 -23.77 -17.24
#